data_248a02a518562e1f2ec6e9bbbc4bd0be
#
_entry.id   248a02a518562e1f2ec6e9bbbc4bd0be
#
_cell.length_a   1.000
_cell.length_b   1.000
_cell.length_c   1.000
_cell.angle_alpha   90.00
_cell.angle_beta   90.00
_cell.angle_gamma   90.00
#
_symmetry.space_group_name_H-M   'P 1'
#
loop_
_entity.id
_entity.type
_entity.pdbx_description
1 polymer ?
#
loop_
_entity_poly.entity_id
_entity_poly.type
_entity_poly.pdbx_seq_one_letter_code
_entity_poly.pdbx_strand_id
1 'polypeptide(L)'
;MKEKILFEVCCGCTEDAVMAEKGGADRIELNSALFLGGLTPSIGTVEAVKAQISIPVMCMVRPREGGFCYTSYDYETMCRDAVAMIRAGADGIVFGFLCEDGTVDRVRTADFLRVLRAEKADIVTVFHRAIDVVPDVFEALDVLIELGVDRVLTSGQRASAVKGAETIRKMLEYANGRIDILPGAGINDGNVRAFIEETGVKSVHASARSVRYDKSVNGNDEIFFGGLIDGKGVPEDEYKVTDPVRVNAVLTAIGE
;
A
#
# COMPACT_ATOMS: atom_id res chain seq x y z
N MET A 1 -8.38 -27.86 -6.40
CA MET A 1 -8.55 -26.52 -7.01
C MET A 1 -7.31 -25.72 -6.61
N LYS A 2 -6.68 -24.97 -7.53
CA LYS A 2 -5.61 -24.05 -7.13
C LYS A 2 -6.23 -22.97 -6.21
N GLU A 3 -5.55 -22.64 -5.13
CA GLU A 3 -5.97 -21.56 -4.24
C GLU A 3 -5.95 -20.24 -5.03
N LYS A 4 -6.96 -19.40 -4.88
CA LYS A 4 -7.05 -18.11 -5.56
C LYS A 4 -5.96 -17.18 -5.05
N ILE A 5 -5.19 -16.56 -5.96
CA ILE A 5 -4.25 -15.50 -5.62
C ILE A 5 -5.01 -14.18 -5.51
N LEU A 6 -4.91 -13.50 -4.38
CA LEU A 6 -5.56 -12.21 -4.16
C LEU A 6 -4.75 -11.09 -4.79
N PHE A 7 -5.41 -10.25 -5.61
CA PHE A 7 -4.78 -9.09 -6.24
C PHE A 7 -5.27 -7.78 -5.63
N GLU A 8 -4.35 -7.05 -5.00
CA GLU A 8 -4.57 -5.72 -4.44
C GLU A 8 -4.00 -4.65 -5.36
N VAL A 9 -4.81 -3.62 -5.67
CA VAL A 9 -4.40 -2.49 -6.52
C VAL A 9 -4.18 -1.23 -5.69
N CYS A 10 -3.01 -0.60 -5.87
CA CYS A 10 -2.65 0.67 -5.25
C CYS A 10 -3.32 1.83 -6.00
N CYS A 11 -4.21 2.54 -5.33
CA CYS A 11 -5.03 3.63 -5.86
C CYS A 11 -4.67 4.97 -5.22
N GLY A 12 -4.69 6.06 -5.98
CA GLY A 12 -4.41 7.42 -5.51
C GLY A 12 -5.63 8.35 -5.49
N CYS A 13 -6.77 7.90 -6.00
CA CYS A 13 -7.99 8.69 -6.08
C CYS A 13 -9.23 7.80 -6.28
N THR A 14 -10.42 8.41 -6.28
CA THR A 14 -11.68 7.68 -6.47
C THR A 14 -11.77 7.03 -7.86
N GLU A 15 -11.30 7.70 -8.91
CA GLU A 15 -11.29 7.11 -10.26
C GLU A 15 -10.43 5.85 -10.31
N ASP A 16 -9.25 5.87 -9.70
CA ASP A 16 -8.37 4.70 -9.60
C ASP A 16 -9.09 3.51 -8.97
N ALA A 17 -9.81 3.73 -7.86
CA ALA A 17 -10.56 2.70 -7.15
C ALA A 17 -11.65 2.06 -8.03
N VAL A 18 -12.43 2.88 -8.75
CA VAL A 18 -13.46 2.42 -9.68
C VAL A 18 -12.84 1.63 -10.84
N MET A 19 -11.72 2.08 -11.38
CA MET A 19 -11.02 1.38 -12.47
C MET A 19 -10.35 0.08 -12.01
N ALA A 20 -9.87 0.03 -10.77
CA ALA A 20 -9.34 -1.20 -10.17
C ALA A 20 -10.43 -2.27 -10.04
N GLU A 21 -11.61 -1.93 -9.50
CA GLU A 21 -12.73 -2.87 -9.41
C GLU A 21 -13.23 -3.31 -10.79
N LYS A 22 -13.36 -2.39 -11.76
CA LYS A 22 -13.72 -2.72 -13.14
C LYS A 22 -12.72 -3.66 -13.81
N GLY A 23 -11.44 -3.56 -13.47
CA GLY A 23 -10.40 -4.44 -13.96
C GLY A 23 -10.37 -5.81 -13.28
N GLY A 24 -11.14 -6.01 -12.20
CA GLY A 24 -11.28 -7.26 -11.48
C GLY A 24 -10.41 -7.36 -10.22
N ALA A 25 -9.88 -6.26 -9.69
CA ALA A 25 -9.13 -6.28 -8.42
C ALA A 25 -9.97 -6.87 -7.27
N ASP A 26 -9.34 -7.64 -6.38
CA ASP A 26 -10.01 -8.23 -5.22
C ASP A 26 -10.16 -7.24 -4.06
N ARG A 27 -9.26 -6.26 -3.95
CA ARG A 27 -9.29 -5.15 -3.00
C ARG A 27 -8.38 -4.02 -3.49
N ILE A 28 -8.46 -2.87 -2.84
CA ILE A 28 -7.57 -1.73 -3.10
C ILE A 28 -6.85 -1.28 -1.84
N GLU A 29 -5.66 -0.68 -2.03
CA GLU A 29 -5.03 0.20 -1.06
C GLU A 29 -5.26 1.64 -1.52
N LEU A 30 -5.94 2.44 -0.70
CA LEU A 30 -6.26 3.83 -1.01
C LEU A 30 -5.26 4.78 -0.37
N ASN A 31 -4.63 5.58 -1.20
CA ASN A 31 -3.61 6.56 -0.85
C ASN A 31 -3.98 7.95 -1.38
N SER A 32 -3.16 8.93 -1.06
CA SER A 32 -2.94 10.16 -1.81
C SER A 32 -1.44 10.29 -2.15
N ALA A 33 -1.07 11.28 -2.96
CA ALA A 33 0.32 11.65 -3.24
C ALA A 33 1.26 10.44 -3.48
N LEU A 34 0.88 9.55 -4.39
CA LEU A 34 1.62 8.30 -4.65
C LEU A 34 3.05 8.51 -5.16
N PHE A 35 3.36 9.69 -5.73
CA PHE A 35 4.72 10.08 -6.09
C PHE A 35 5.63 10.30 -4.87
N LEU A 36 5.06 10.54 -3.67
CA LEU A 36 5.74 10.58 -2.37
C LEU A 36 5.76 9.22 -1.65
N GLY A 37 5.34 8.15 -2.34
CA GLY A 37 5.26 6.81 -1.78
C GLY A 37 3.94 6.48 -1.08
N GLY A 38 2.89 7.30 -1.28
CA GLY A 38 1.57 7.16 -0.67
C GLY A 38 1.47 7.86 0.68
N LEU A 39 0.52 8.77 0.78
CA LEU A 39 0.15 9.49 2.01
C LEU A 39 -1.33 9.23 2.34
N THR A 40 -1.74 9.68 3.51
CA THR A 40 -3.12 9.64 4.00
C THR A 40 -4.10 10.27 2.98
N PRO A 41 -5.11 9.56 2.47
CA PRO A 41 -6.15 10.15 1.63
C PRO A 41 -7.08 11.04 2.47
N SER A 42 -7.78 12.00 1.84
CA SER A 42 -8.79 12.76 2.54
C SER A 42 -10.00 11.89 2.90
N ILE A 43 -10.71 12.25 3.98
CA ILE A 43 -11.95 11.55 4.37
C ILE A 43 -13.00 11.60 3.24
N GLY A 44 -13.12 12.74 2.56
CA GLY A 44 -14.02 12.85 1.39
C GLY A 44 -13.64 11.88 0.26
N THR A 45 -12.35 11.57 0.06
CA THR A 45 -11.93 10.53 -0.90
C THR A 45 -12.37 9.15 -0.43
N VAL A 46 -12.20 8.83 0.85
CA VAL A 46 -12.64 7.53 1.42
C VAL A 46 -14.15 7.35 1.25
N GLU A 47 -14.95 8.34 1.62
CA GLU A 47 -16.42 8.34 1.47
C GLU A 47 -16.84 8.16 0.01
N ALA A 48 -16.22 8.93 -0.91
CA ALA A 48 -16.51 8.85 -2.34
C ALA A 48 -16.15 7.46 -2.92
N VAL A 49 -15.05 6.87 -2.52
CA VAL A 49 -14.65 5.52 -2.92
C VAL A 49 -15.66 4.49 -2.39
N LYS A 50 -15.97 4.52 -1.11
CA LYS A 50 -16.92 3.57 -0.49
C LYS A 50 -18.34 3.66 -1.06
N ALA A 51 -18.72 4.81 -1.61
CA ALA A 51 -20.01 4.97 -2.32
C ALA A 51 -20.00 4.40 -3.75
N GLN A 52 -18.82 4.13 -4.34
CA GLN A 52 -18.67 3.76 -5.75
C GLN A 52 -18.29 2.30 -5.97
N ILE A 53 -17.59 1.66 -5.00
CA ILE A 53 -17.07 0.30 -5.15
C ILE A 53 -17.55 -0.61 -4.01
N SER A 54 -17.56 -1.91 -4.29
CA SER A 54 -17.99 -2.95 -3.35
C SER A 54 -16.83 -3.76 -2.75
N ILE A 55 -15.66 -3.72 -3.40
CA ILE A 55 -14.47 -4.46 -2.93
C ILE A 55 -13.85 -3.77 -1.70
N PRO A 56 -13.12 -4.52 -0.85
CA PRO A 56 -12.50 -3.98 0.37
C PRO A 56 -11.51 -2.84 0.08
N VAL A 57 -11.49 -1.83 0.97
CA VAL A 57 -10.65 -0.64 0.91
C VAL A 57 -9.71 -0.59 2.11
N MET A 58 -8.41 -0.76 1.86
CA MET A 58 -7.33 -0.58 2.83
C MET A 58 -6.85 0.87 2.74
N CYS A 59 -7.05 1.68 3.78
CA CYS A 59 -6.70 3.10 3.77
C CYS A 59 -5.32 3.35 4.36
N MET A 60 -4.46 4.07 3.62
CA MET A 60 -3.15 4.50 4.11
C MET A 60 -3.28 5.56 5.21
N VAL A 61 -2.54 5.36 6.30
CA VAL A 61 -2.36 6.35 7.37
C VAL A 61 -0.87 6.67 7.47
N ARG A 62 -0.44 7.66 6.72
CA ARG A 62 0.93 8.19 6.66
C ARG A 62 0.87 9.70 6.45
N PRO A 63 1.15 10.51 7.49
CA PRO A 63 0.84 11.94 7.48
C PRO A 63 1.80 12.77 6.63
N ARG A 64 3.00 12.26 6.33
CA ARG A 64 4.05 12.97 5.57
C ARG A 64 4.98 11.99 4.86
N GLU A 65 5.76 12.51 3.94
CA GLU A 65 6.90 11.82 3.30
C GLU A 65 8.07 11.60 4.27
N GLY A 66 9.11 10.94 3.79
CA GLY A 66 10.32 10.61 4.53
C GLY A 66 10.17 9.35 5.36
N GLY A 67 10.93 9.26 6.45
CA GLY A 67 10.99 8.08 7.31
C GLY A 67 9.76 7.88 8.19
N PHE A 68 9.80 6.84 9.00
CA PHE A 68 8.64 6.32 9.76
C PHE A 68 8.79 6.51 11.28
N CYS A 69 9.80 7.26 11.72
CA CYS A 69 9.93 7.74 13.10
C CYS A 69 9.18 9.07 13.22
N TYR A 70 8.00 9.03 13.79
CA TYR A 70 7.09 10.18 13.83
C TYR A 70 7.19 10.97 15.11
N THR A 71 6.86 12.26 15.04
CA THR A 71 6.66 13.10 16.23
C THR A 71 5.38 12.71 16.98
N SER A 72 5.18 13.25 18.18
CA SER A 72 3.90 13.08 18.90
C SER A 72 2.72 13.71 18.16
N TYR A 73 2.95 14.80 17.43
CA TYR A 73 1.92 15.47 16.62
C TYR A 73 1.52 14.63 15.40
N ASP A 74 2.52 14.03 14.70
CA ASP A 74 2.25 13.10 13.60
C ASP A 74 1.42 11.92 14.11
N TYR A 75 1.83 11.31 15.23
CA TYR A 75 1.14 10.15 15.80
C TYR A 75 -0.30 10.46 16.21
N GLU A 76 -0.54 11.62 16.86
CA GLU A 76 -1.90 12.05 17.22
C GLU A 76 -2.76 12.23 15.95
N THR A 77 -2.19 12.84 14.89
CA THR A 77 -2.87 13.00 13.60
C THR A 77 -3.23 11.64 13.00
N MET A 78 -2.29 10.70 12.99
CA MET A 78 -2.51 9.33 12.48
C MET A 78 -3.64 8.62 13.22
N CYS A 79 -3.72 8.75 14.54
CA CYS A 79 -4.81 8.16 15.33
C CYS A 79 -6.18 8.77 14.94
N ARG A 80 -6.26 10.09 14.77
CA ARG A 80 -7.49 10.78 14.36
C ARG A 80 -7.92 10.40 12.96
N ASP A 81 -6.99 10.38 12.00
CA ASP A 81 -7.23 9.99 10.61
C ASP A 81 -7.76 8.55 10.53
N ALA A 82 -7.10 7.62 11.23
CA ALA A 82 -7.51 6.21 11.23
C ALA A 82 -8.94 6.02 11.75
N VAL A 83 -9.29 6.65 12.87
CA VAL A 83 -10.64 6.61 13.43
C VAL A 83 -11.66 7.20 12.45
N ALA A 84 -11.35 8.34 11.84
CA ALA A 84 -12.24 8.98 10.86
C ALA A 84 -12.44 8.08 9.63
N MET A 85 -11.39 7.43 9.11
CA MET A 85 -11.46 6.51 7.98
C MET A 85 -12.29 5.25 8.30
N ILE A 86 -12.13 4.67 9.47
CA ILE A 86 -12.95 3.52 9.91
C ILE A 86 -14.44 3.93 9.94
N ARG A 87 -14.76 5.10 10.46
CA ARG A 87 -16.12 5.65 10.47
C ARG A 87 -16.67 5.96 9.08
N ALA A 88 -15.79 6.36 8.16
CA ALA A 88 -16.11 6.54 6.74
C ALA A 88 -16.25 5.20 5.97
N GLY A 89 -16.06 4.06 6.63
CA GLY A 89 -16.27 2.73 6.07
C GLY A 89 -15.03 2.00 5.56
N ALA A 90 -13.82 2.41 5.96
CA ALA A 90 -12.62 1.65 5.64
C ALA A 90 -12.70 0.20 6.17
N ASP A 91 -12.22 -0.75 5.35
CA ASP A 91 -12.17 -2.16 5.70
C ASP A 91 -10.85 -2.55 6.36
N GLY A 92 -9.81 -1.74 6.16
CA GLY A 92 -8.51 -1.91 6.82
C GLY A 92 -7.72 -0.61 6.86
N ILE A 93 -6.70 -0.61 7.74
CA ILE A 93 -5.77 0.52 7.92
C ILE A 93 -4.34 0.06 7.64
N VAL A 94 -3.66 0.84 6.79
CA VAL A 94 -2.26 0.64 6.38
C VAL A 94 -1.39 1.66 7.09
N PHE A 95 -0.39 1.22 7.84
CA PHE A 95 0.43 2.08 8.69
C PHE A 95 1.82 1.47 8.92
N GLY A 96 2.71 2.19 9.63
CA GLY A 96 3.99 1.65 10.10
C GLY A 96 4.74 2.66 10.93
N PHE A 97 5.28 2.22 12.06
CA PHE A 97 6.05 3.03 13.01
C PHE A 97 7.42 2.40 13.25
N LEU A 98 8.47 3.21 13.10
CA LEU A 98 9.84 2.82 13.43
C LEU A 98 10.42 3.73 14.50
N CYS A 99 11.34 3.20 15.29
CA CYS A 99 12.21 3.95 16.18
C CYS A 99 13.34 4.64 15.39
N GLU A 100 14.12 5.50 16.04
CA GLU A 100 15.28 6.18 15.43
C GLU A 100 16.37 5.21 14.97
N ASP A 101 16.47 4.05 15.61
CA ASP A 101 17.40 2.96 15.22
C ASP A 101 16.88 2.09 14.06
N GLY A 102 15.69 2.40 13.54
CA GLY A 102 15.04 1.68 12.44
C GLY A 102 14.27 0.42 12.86
N THR A 103 14.27 0.05 14.14
CA THR A 103 13.45 -1.08 14.63
C THR A 103 11.97 -0.71 14.66
N VAL A 104 11.07 -1.72 14.70
CA VAL A 104 9.63 -1.47 14.85
C VAL A 104 9.35 -0.80 16.19
N ASP A 105 8.69 0.36 16.18
CA ASP A 105 8.18 1.00 17.42
C ASP A 105 7.03 0.18 18.00
N ARG A 106 7.40 -0.79 18.82
CA ARG A 106 6.47 -1.73 19.46
C ARG A 106 5.40 -1.02 20.27
N VAL A 107 5.79 0.03 20.99
CA VAL A 107 4.88 0.75 21.90
C VAL A 107 3.80 1.47 21.11
N ARG A 108 4.20 2.28 20.12
CA ARG A 108 3.24 3.01 19.27
C ARG A 108 2.41 2.06 18.42
N THR A 109 3.00 0.99 17.90
CA THR A 109 2.27 -0.02 17.13
C THR A 109 1.18 -0.67 17.98
N ALA A 110 1.50 -1.11 19.20
CA ALA A 110 0.53 -1.71 20.12
C ALA A 110 -0.60 -0.73 20.50
N ASP A 111 -0.25 0.51 20.81
CA ASP A 111 -1.24 1.55 21.17
C ASP A 111 -2.14 1.91 19.99
N PHE A 112 -1.58 2.04 18.79
CA PHE A 112 -2.35 2.30 17.58
C PHE A 112 -3.33 1.17 17.27
N LEU A 113 -2.90 -0.09 17.33
CA LEU A 113 -3.78 -1.26 17.15
C LEU A 113 -4.92 -1.27 18.18
N ARG A 114 -4.66 -0.86 19.43
CA ARG A 114 -5.69 -0.72 20.47
C ARG A 114 -6.73 0.36 20.08
N VAL A 115 -6.28 1.50 19.54
CA VAL A 115 -7.16 2.57 19.04
C VAL A 115 -8.03 2.05 17.90
N LEU A 116 -7.44 1.38 16.90
CA LEU A 116 -8.17 0.84 15.76
C LEU A 116 -9.25 -0.16 16.18
N ARG A 117 -8.87 -1.14 17.02
CA ARG A 117 -9.77 -2.23 17.47
C ARG A 117 -10.85 -1.75 18.44
N ALA A 118 -10.63 -0.66 19.14
CA ALA A 118 -11.67 -0.01 19.94
C ALA A 118 -12.77 0.62 19.05
N GLU A 119 -12.43 1.10 17.85
CA GLU A 119 -13.40 1.66 16.91
C GLU A 119 -14.10 0.55 16.09
N LYS A 120 -13.33 -0.45 15.64
CA LYS A 120 -13.85 -1.61 14.89
C LYS A 120 -13.01 -2.85 15.22
N ALA A 121 -13.57 -3.80 15.95
CA ALA A 121 -12.85 -4.94 16.51
C ALA A 121 -12.19 -5.86 15.47
N ASP A 122 -12.79 -5.96 14.28
CA ASP A 122 -12.36 -6.79 13.15
C ASP A 122 -11.69 -6.01 12.01
N ILE A 123 -11.24 -4.77 12.27
CA ILE A 123 -10.52 -3.95 11.30
C ILE A 123 -9.23 -4.66 10.85
N VAL A 124 -9.04 -4.82 9.54
CA VAL A 124 -7.79 -5.38 9.00
C VAL A 124 -6.64 -4.40 9.18
N THR A 125 -5.52 -4.89 9.65
CA THR A 125 -4.31 -4.09 9.94
C THR A 125 -3.17 -4.50 9.03
N VAL A 126 -2.56 -3.54 8.34
CA VAL A 126 -1.46 -3.77 7.40
C VAL A 126 -0.26 -2.93 7.79
N PHE A 127 0.87 -3.56 8.11
CA PHE A 127 2.12 -2.84 8.28
C PHE A 127 2.76 -2.64 6.91
N HIS A 128 2.91 -1.38 6.50
CA HIS A 128 3.39 -1.03 5.17
C HIS A 128 4.90 -1.25 4.98
N ARG A 129 5.45 -0.76 3.86
CA ARG A 129 6.85 -0.91 3.47
C ARG A 129 7.90 -0.29 4.42
N ALA A 130 7.52 0.23 5.59
CA ALA A 130 8.47 0.52 6.65
C ALA A 130 9.29 -0.71 7.04
N ILE A 131 8.73 -1.92 6.91
CA ILE A 131 9.45 -3.18 7.12
C ILE A 131 10.63 -3.37 6.16
N ASP A 132 10.60 -2.73 4.99
CA ASP A 132 11.69 -2.87 4.01
C ASP A 132 12.98 -2.14 4.42
N VAL A 133 12.93 -1.27 5.42
CA VAL A 133 14.07 -0.48 5.90
C VAL A 133 14.49 -0.83 7.34
N VAL A 134 13.89 -1.85 7.97
CA VAL A 134 14.32 -2.32 9.29
C VAL A 134 15.67 -3.02 9.20
N PRO A 135 16.47 -3.01 10.30
CA PRO A 135 17.75 -3.72 10.34
C PRO A 135 17.61 -5.25 10.17
N ASP A 136 16.64 -5.86 10.85
CA ASP A 136 16.32 -7.29 10.76
C ASP A 136 14.82 -7.48 10.52
N VAL A 137 14.50 -8.06 9.35
CA VAL A 137 13.11 -8.28 8.92
C VAL A 137 12.42 -9.39 9.72
N PHE A 138 13.16 -10.36 10.24
CA PHE A 138 12.60 -11.48 11.01
C PHE A 138 12.27 -11.05 12.44
N GLU A 139 13.15 -10.28 13.08
CA GLU A 139 12.84 -9.64 14.36
C GLU A 139 11.63 -8.69 14.25
N ALA A 140 11.54 -7.94 13.17
CA ALA A 140 10.37 -7.09 12.89
C ALA A 140 9.09 -7.93 12.71
N LEU A 141 9.14 -9.06 12.01
CA LEU A 141 8.01 -9.98 11.86
C LEU A 141 7.57 -10.55 13.22
N ASP A 142 8.49 -10.93 14.09
CA ASP A 142 8.15 -11.44 15.42
C ASP A 142 7.35 -10.39 16.22
N VAL A 143 7.81 -9.14 16.23
CA VAL A 143 7.10 -8.04 16.89
C VAL A 143 5.69 -7.86 16.32
N LEU A 144 5.53 -7.85 14.99
CA LEU A 144 4.24 -7.65 14.33
C LEU A 144 3.28 -8.82 14.56
N ILE A 145 3.78 -10.06 14.54
CA ILE A 145 3.02 -11.28 14.84
C ILE A 145 2.53 -11.26 16.29
N GLU A 146 3.40 -10.96 17.26
CA GLU A 146 3.04 -10.88 18.68
C GLU A 146 1.99 -9.79 18.96
N LEU A 147 2.02 -8.68 18.23
CA LEU A 147 1.03 -7.61 18.32
C LEU A 147 -0.27 -7.93 17.58
N GLY A 148 -0.27 -9.00 16.79
CA GLY A 148 -1.43 -9.46 16.02
C GLY A 148 -1.75 -8.54 14.84
N VAL A 149 -0.73 -8.06 14.13
CA VAL A 149 -0.91 -7.39 12.82
C VAL A 149 -1.30 -8.46 11.80
N ASP A 150 -2.29 -8.17 10.95
CA ASP A 150 -2.84 -9.16 10.04
C ASP A 150 -1.96 -9.37 8.79
N ARG A 151 -1.30 -8.31 8.32
CA ARG A 151 -0.56 -8.34 7.05
C ARG A 151 0.65 -7.41 7.05
N VAL A 152 1.65 -7.78 6.25
CA VAL A 152 2.83 -6.94 5.94
C VAL A 152 2.94 -6.74 4.45
N LEU A 153 2.99 -5.48 4.00
CA LEU A 153 3.32 -5.09 2.62
C LEU A 153 4.85 -4.91 2.50
N THR A 154 5.49 -5.64 1.61
CA THR A 154 6.96 -5.65 1.50
C THR A 154 7.46 -5.78 0.06
N SER A 155 8.67 -5.31 -0.21
CA SER A 155 9.45 -5.64 -1.41
C SER A 155 10.64 -6.57 -1.11
N GLY A 156 10.66 -7.18 0.09
CA GLY A 156 11.75 -8.06 0.54
C GLY A 156 13.06 -7.32 0.78
N GLN A 157 12.97 -6.08 1.32
CA GLN A 157 14.12 -5.20 1.58
C GLN A 157 14.95 -4.89 0.32
N ARG A 158 14.32 -4.87 -0.86
CA ARG A 158 14.96 -4.55 -2.15
C ARG A 158 14.16 -3.48 -2.89
N ALA A 159 14.76 -2.95 -3.95
CA ALA A 159 14.13 -1.93 -4.79
C ALA A 159 12.83 -2.40 -5.47
N SER A 160 12.63 -3.72 -5.63
CA SER A 160 11.40 -4.33 -6.13
C SER A 160 11.17 -5.70 -5.52
N ALA A 161 9.92 -6.16 -5.49
CA ALA A 161 9.56 -7.50 -5.00
C ALA A 161 10.29 -8.60 -5.77
N VAL A 162 10.44 -8.47 -7.08
CA VAL A 162 11.19 -9.45 -7.90
C VAL A 162 12.65 -9.57 -7.43
N LYS A 163 13.31 -8.46 -7.13
CA LYS A 163 14.68 -8.50 -6.59
C LYS A 163 14.73 -9.02 -5.15
N GLY A 164 13.65 -8.93 -4.41
CA GLY A 164 13.49 -9.40 -3.05
C GLY A 164 12.85 -10.78 -2.92
N ALA A 165 12.61 -11.49 -4.02
CA ALA A 165 11.87 -12.76 -4.05
C ALA A 165 12.40 -13.80 -3.04
N GLU A 166 13.71 -13.96 -2.95
CA GLU A 166 14.33 -14.86 -1.97
C GLU A 166 14.00 -14.48 -0.52
N THR A 167 14.10 -13.19 -0.19
CA THR A 167 13.75 -12.69 1.16
C THR A 167 12.26 -12.89 1.43
N ILE A 168 11.39 -12.56 0.46
CA ILE A 168 9.93 -12.73 0.57
C ILE A 168 9.57 -14.21 0.79
N ARG A 169 10.18 -15.14 0.07
CA ARG A 169 9.99 -16.58 0.29
C ARG A 169 10.38 -16.98 1.72
N LYS A 170 11.54 -16.53 2.20
CA LYS A 170 11.98 -16.79 3.59
C LYS A 170 11.03 -16.17 4.62
N MET A 171 10.52 -14.95 4.37
CA MET A 171 9.52 -14.31 5.24
C MET A 171 8.22 -15.13 5.27
N LEU A 172 7.75 -15.64 4.13
CA LEU A 172 6.57 -16.48 4.05
C LEU A 172 6.74 -17.79 4.83
N GLU A 173 7.87 -18.47 4.65
CA GLU A 173 8.24 -19.69 5.40
C GLU A 173 8.30 -19.42 6.92
N TYR A 174 8.96 -18.31 7.31
CA TYR A 174 9.10 -17.92 8.71
C TYR A 174 7.76 -17.54 9.35
N ALA A 175 6.96 -16.78 8.63
CA ALA A 175 5.62 -16.37 9.07
C ALA A 175 4.71 -17.60 9.32
N ASN A 176 4.84 -18.63 8.52
CA ASN A 176 4.08 -19.90 8.63
C ASN A 176 2.58 -19.67 8.89
N GLY A 177 1.96 -18.72 8.15
CA GLY A 177 0.56 -18.36 8.26
C GLY A 177 0.16 -17.54 9.49
N ARG A 178 1.11 -17.10 10.33
CA ARG A 178 0.84 -16.26 11.51
C ARG A 178 0.60 -14.78 11.16
N ILE A 179 1.09 -14.34 10.02
CA ILE A 179 0.87 -13.02 9.42
C ILE A 179 0.90 -13.18 7.90
N ASP A 180 0.08 -12.40 7.19
CA ASP A 180 0.00 -12.45 5.73
C ASP A 180 1.15 -11.63 5.10
N ILE A 181 1.88 -12.20 4.14
CA ILE A 181 2.94 -11.50 3.41
C ILE A 181 2.41 -11.08 2.05
N LEU A 182 2.30 -9.77 1.86
CA LEU A 182 1.81 -9.13 0.65
C LEU A 182 2.97 -8.48 -0.11
N PRO A 183 3.50 -9.10 -1.17
CA PRO A 183 4.55 -8.49 -1.97
C PRO A 183 4.04 -7.34 -2.83
N GLY A 184 4.82 -6.25 -2.87
CA GLY A 184 4.57 -5.08 -3.71
C GLY A 184 5.87 -4.45 -4.22
N ALA A 185 5.73 -3.43 -5.05
CA ALA A 185 6.79 -2.72 -5.78
C ALA A 185 7.30 -3.50 -7.01
N GLY A 186 6.90 -3.03 -8.19
CA GLY A 186 7.39 -3.51 -9.48
C GLY A 186 6.74 -4.80 -10.00
N ILE A 187 5.68 -5.29 -9.35
CA ILE A 187 4.86 -6.40 -9.86
C ILE A 187 3.98 -5.89 -11.02
N ASN A 188 3.93 -6.68 -12.10
CA ASN A 188 3.16 -6.40 -13.30
C ASN A 188 2.85 -7.72 -14.05
N ASP A 189 2.07 -7.62 -15.14
CA ASP A 189 1.67 -8.75 -15.98
C ASP A 189 2.84 -9.56 -16.58
N GLY A 190 3.99 -8.91 -16.83
CA GLY A 190 5.19 -9.57 -17.37
C GLY A 190 5.97 -10.40 -16.35
N ASN A 191 5.75 -10.23 -15.03
CA ASN A 191 6.56 -10.90 -14.01
C ASN A 191 5.77 -11.63 -12.93
N VAL A 192 4.50 -11.34 -12.74
CA VAL A 192 3.70 -11.81 -11.61
C VAL A 192 3.62 -13.34 -11.54
N ARG A 193 3.43 -14.03 -12.67
CA ARG A 193 3.33 -15.50 -12.70
C ARG A 193 4.60 -16.16 -12.20
N ALA A 194 5.75 -15.82 -12.79
CA ALA A 194 7.04 -16.38 -12.39
C ALA A 194 7.35 -16.05 -10.91
N PHE A 195 7.02 -14.84 -10.48
CA PHE A 195 7.20 -14.41 -9.09
C PHE A 195 6.36 -15.26 -8.10
N ILE A 196 5.09 -15.53 -8.41
CA ILE A 196 4.23 -16.39 -7.58
C ILE A 196 4.77 -17.82 -7.53
N GLU A 197 5.18 -18.36 -8.70
CA GLU A 197 5.75 -19.72 -8.79
C GLU A 197 7.05 -19.85 -7.98
N GLU A 198 7.90 -18.81 -7.97
CA GLU A 198 9.15 -18.79 -7.22
C GLU A 198 8.93 -18.66 -5.70
N THR A 199 8.01 -17.80 -5.30
CA THR A 199 7.85 -17.41 -3.88
C THR A 199 6.78 -18.19 -3.14
N GLY A 200 5.74 -18.65 -3.83
CA GLY A 200 4.59 -19.33 -3.23
C GLY A 200 3.61 -18.39 -2.52
N VAL A 201 3.66 -17.08 -2.76
CA VAL A 201 2.76 -16.10 -2.14
C VAL A 201 1.31 -16.27 -2.62
N LYS A 202 0.36 -15.90 -1.77
CA LYS A 202 -1.08 -16.03 -2.02
C LYS A 202 -1.76 -14.69 -2.31
N SER A 203 -1.01 -13.60 -2.27
CA SER A 203 -1.48 -12.26 -2.58
C SER A 203 -0.37 -11.44 -3.22
N VAL A 204 -0.73 -10.46 -4.05
CA VAL A 204 0.20 -9.53 -4.68
C VAL A 204 -0.39 -8.13 -4.74
N HIS A 205 0.50 -7.12 -4.67
CA HIS A 205 0.16 -5.71 -4.72
C HIS A 205 0.83 -5.04 -5.92
N ALA A 206 0.04 -4.33 -6.74
CA ALA A 206 0.56 -3.57 -7.89
C ALA A 206 -0.26 -2.30 -8.17
N SER A 207 0.29 -1.38 -8.97
CA SER A 207 -0.37 -0.11 -9.29
C SER A 207 -1.13 -0.12 -10.63
N ALA A 208 -0.75 -0.98 -11.59
CA ALA A 208 -1.41 -1.18 -12.89
C ALA A 208 -1.83 0.13 -13.60
N ARG A 209 -0.91 1.11 -13.73
CA ARG A 209 -1.21 2.48 -14.19
C ARG A 209 -0.87 2.72 -15.65
N SER A 210 -1.63 3.63 -16.27
CA SER A 210 -1.32 4.30 -17.53
C SER A 210 -1.16 5.81 -17.34
N VAL A 211 -0.57 6.50 -18.33
CA VAL A 211 -0.42 7.95 -18.36
C VAL A 211 -1.66 8.57 -19.01
N ARG A 212 -2.16 9.66 -18.44
CA ARG A 212 -3.13 10.57 -19.04
C ARG A 212 -2.57 11.98 -19.11
N TYR A 213 -3.15 12.79 -19.97
CA TYR A 213 -2.73 14.17 -20.21
C TYR A 213 -3.84 15.14 -19.84
N ASP A 214 -3.46 16.19 -19.09
CA ASP A 214 -4.29 17.34 -18.80
C ASP A 214 -3.72 18.58 -19.50
N LYS A 215 -4.44 19.09 -20.48
CA LYS A 215 -4.00 20.22 -21.32
C LYS A 215 -4.17 21.57 -20.65
N SER A 216 -4.70 21.65 -19.44
CA SER A 216 -4.95 22.93 -18.75
C SER A 216 -3.68 23.69 -18.39
N VAL A 217 -2.53 23.01 -18.34
CA VAL A 217 -1.21 23.59 -17.97
C VAL A 217 -0.39 24.09 -19.17
N ASN A 218 -0.92 24.07 -20.39
CA ASN A 218 -0.20 24.48 -21.61
C ASN A 218 0.05 25.99 -21.75
N GLY A 219 -0.21 26.78 -20.71
CA GLY A 219 -0.10 28.25 -20.79
C GLY A 219 1.22 28.84 -20.36
N ASN A 220 2.04 28.13 -19.58
CA ASN A 220 3.31 28.63 -19.06
C ASN A 220 4.25 27.49 -18.66
N ASP A 221 5.32 27.29 -19.43
CA ASP A 221 6.31 26.24 -19.29
C ASP A 221 7.35 26.51 -18.17
N GLU A 222 7.31 27.69 -17.55
CA GLU A 222 8.27 28.09 -16.51
C GLU A 222 7.78 27.70 -15.09
N ILE A 223 6.50 27.30 -14.94
CA ILE A 223 5.88 27.03 -13.65
C ILE A 223 5.76 25.51 -13.45
N PHE A 224 6.30 25.03 -12.33
CA PHE A 224 6.21 23.64 -11.90
C PHE A 224 5.61 23.57 -10.50
N PHE A 225 4.54 22.80 -10.33
CA PHE A 225 3.90 22.52 -9.04
C PHE A 225 4.43 21.23 -8.40
N GLY A 226 4.94 20.31 -9.23
CA GLY A 226 5.60 19.07 -8.80
C GLY A 226 7.07 19.26 -8.45
N GLY A 227 7.65 18.26 -7.77
CA GLY A 227 9.08 18.25 -7.47
C GLY A 227 9.95 18.09 -8.72
N LEU A 228 11.24 18.36 -8.58
CA LEU A 228 12.23 18.05 -9.60
C LEU A 228 12.62 16.57 -9.51
N ILE A 229 12.58 15.84 -10.63
CA ILE A 229 13.18 14.53 -10.78
C ILE A 229 14.44 14.68 -11.62
N ASP A 230 15.59 14.30 -11.04
CA ASP A 230 16.92 14.45 -11.68
C ASP A 230 17.21 15.88 -12.20
N GLY A 231 16.76 16.89 -11.45
CA GLY A 231 16.94 18.30 -11.80
C GLY A 231 16.04 18.80 -12.93
N LYS A 232 15.08 18.00 -13.38
CA LYS A 232 14.07 18.39 -14.38
C LYS A 232 12.68 18.38 -13.75
N GLY A 233 11.84 19.34 -14.10
CA GLY A 233 10.44 19.36 -13.73
C GLY A 233 9.73 18.10 -14.24
N VAL A 234 8.83 17.55 -13.43
CA VAL A 234 7.88 16.54 -13.94
C VAL A 234 6.97 17.24 -14.94
N PRO A 235 6.67 16.65 -16.12
CA PRO A 235 5.68 17.22 -17.02
C PRO A 235 4.36 17.47 -16.26
N GLU A 236 3.93 18.73 -16.20
CA GLU A 236 2.73 19.11 -15.43
C GLU A 236 1.43 18.69 -16.11
N ASP A 237 1.51 18.38 -17.42
CA ASP A 237 0.37 17.88 -18.20
C ASP A 237 0.18 16.37 -18.09
N GLU A 238 1.13 15.63 -17.47
CA GLU A 238 1.06 14.18 -17.33
C GLU A 238 0.64 13.78 -15.90
N TYR A 239 -0.34 12.90 -15.80
CA TYR A 239 -0.68 12.23 -14.54
C TYR A 239 -0.98 10.74 -14.76
N LYS A 240 -0.80 9.95 -13.71
CA LYS A 240 -0.96 8.49 -13.77
C LYS A 240 -2.28 8.09 -13.12
N VAL A 241 -3.03 7.23 -13.81
CA VAL A 241 -4.29 6.64 -13.34
C VAL A 241 -4.26 5.12 -13.46
N THR A 242 -5.02 4.45 -12.62
CA THR A 242 -5.24 3.01 -12.73
C THR A 242 -5.95 2.69 -14.04
N ASP A 243 -5.44 1.69 -14.77
CA ASP A 243 -5.96 1.25 -16.05
C ASP A 243 -6.59 -0.15 -15.90
N PRO A 244 -7.91 -0.30 -16.10
CA PRO A 244 -8.59 -1.58 -15.94
C PRO A 244 -8.08 -2.66 -16.87
N VAL A 245 -7.55 -2.30 -18.05
CA VAL A 245 -6.92 -3.25 -18.98
C VAL A 245 -5.63 -3.82 -18.40
N ARG A 246 -4.81 -2.98 -17.76
CA ARG A 246 -3.59 -3.42 -17.06
C ARG A 246 -3.91 -4.23 -15.80
N VAL A 247 -4.95 -3.88 -15.06
CA VAL A 247 -5.44 -4.68 -13.93
C VAL A 247 -5.82 -6.08 -14.40
N ASN A 248 -6.63 -6.17 -15.44
CA ASN A 248 -7.05 -7.45 -16.04
C ASN A 248 -5.85 -8.24 -16.62
N ALA A 249 -4.85 -7.56 -17.22
CA ALA A 249 -3.65 -8.23 -17.72
C ALA A 249 -2.86 -8.91 -16.60
N VAL A 250 -2.73 -8.26 -15.43
CA VAL A 250 -2.10 -8.89 -14.24
C VAL A 250 -2.89 -10.12 -13.79
N LEU A 251 -4.22 -10.04 -13.68
CA LEU A 251 -5.09 -11.16 -13.31
C LEU A 251 -4.97 -12.32 -14.30
N THR A 252 -5.00 -12.04 -15.59
CA THR A 252 -4.80 -13.04 -16.64
C THR A 252 -3.43 -13.73 -16.51
N ALA A 253 -2.38 -12.96 -16.20
CA ALA A 253 -1.04 -13.51 -15.97
C ALA A 253 -0.95 -14.36 -14.70
N ILE A 254 -1.74 -14.07 -13.67
CA ILE A 254 -1.89 -14.91 -12.46
C ILE A 254 -2.55 -16.25 -12.83
N GLY A 255 -3.37 -16.29 -13.85
CA GLY A 255 -4.03 -17.50 -14.36
C GLY A 255 -5.50 -17.63 -13.93
N GLU A 256 -6.13 -16.51 -13.78
CA GLU A 256 -7.59 -16.37 -13.58
C GLU A 256 -8.30 -15.90 -14.85
#